data_ddcd952b5cabe41607f814b141145eb7
#
_entry.id   ddcd952b5cabe41607f814b141145eb7
#
_cell.length_a   1.000
_cell.length_b   1.000
_cell.length_c   1.000
_cell.angle_alpha   90.00
_cell.angle_beta   90.00
_cell.angle_gamma   90.00
#
_symmetry.space_group_name_H-M   'P 1'
#
loop_
_entity.id
_entity.type
_entity.pdbx_description
1 polymer ?
#
loop_
_entity_poly.entity_id
_entity_poly.type
_entity_poly.pdbx_seq_one_letter_code
_entity_poly.pdbx_strand_id
1 'polypeptide(L)'
;MRRISIEGKVCIGPTFSQAEFALIKRNVEAQRGLETLANLLGTAGNLQRLKILYLLHAHKEMCVCDLAEVLALTDSAASQHLRKLKDQNIVKSRRKGQTIYYSLVSNIFTSNIEDMFRMDETKAQHAFAINQRS
;
A
#
# COMPACT_ATOMS: atom_id res chain seq x y z
N MET A 1 38.81 5.18 -1.26
CA MET A 1 37.79 4.15 -0.99
C MET A 1 37.36 4.17 0.46
N ARG A 2 36.07 4.17 0.70
CA ARG A 2 35.53 4.10 2.05
C ARG A 2 35.34 2.65 2.47
N ARG A 3 35.63 2.35 3.72
CA ARG A 3 35.32 1.07 4.36
C ARG A 3 34.16 1.26 5.32
N ILE A 4 33.10 0.49 5.13
CA ILE A 4 31.93 0.51 6.01
C ILE A 4 31.72 -0.92 6.49
N SER A 5 31.62 -1.10 7.81
CA SER A 5 31.31 -2.40 8.39
C SER A 5 29.79 -2.51 8.57
N ILE A 6 29.21 -3.53 7.93
CA ILE A 6 27.78 -3.82 8.01
C ILE A 6 27.64 -5.28 8.40
N GLU A 7 26.97 -5.55 9.49
CA GLU A 7 26.74 -6.92 10.01
C GLU A 7 28.02 -7.76 10.10
N GLY A 8 29.11 -7.13 10.58
CA GLY A 8 30.40 -7.81 10.71
C GLY A 8 31.14 -8.04 9.41
N LYS A 9 30.61 -7.58 8.28
CA LYS A 9 31.27 -7.64 6.97
C LYS A 9 31.73 -6.25 6.55
N VAL A 10 32.86 -6.17 5.87
CA VAL A 10 33.40 -4.90 5.38
C VAL A 10 32.95 -4.67 3.95
N CYS A 11 32.28 -3.55 3.73
CA CYS A 11 31.97 -3.07 2.38
C CYS A 11 33.06 -2.11 1.93
N ILE A 12 33.70 -2.42 0.83
CA ILE A 12 34.75 -1.58 0.23
C ILE A 12 34.18 -0.93 -1.02
N GLY A 13 34.06 0.39 -0.99
CA GLY A 13 33.56 1.19 -2.08
C GLY A 13 33.98 2.64 -1.96
N PRO A 14 33.54 3.47 -2.88
CA PRO A 14 32.61 3.21 -4.00
C PRO A 14 33.24 2.38 -5.12
N THR A 15 32.41 1.65 -5.87
CA THR A 15 32.84 0.76 -6.98
C THR A 15 32.66 1.38 -8.35
N PHE A 16 31.78 2.38 -8.47
CA PHE A 16 31.56 3.11 -9.73
C PHE A 16 32.51 4.30 -9.85
N SER A 17 32.80 4.72 -11.07
CA SER A 17 33.56 5.94 -11.34
C SER A 17 32.71 7.19 -11.07
N GLN A 18 33.36 8.37 -10.98
CA GLN A 18 32.66 9.64 -10.78
C GLN A 18 31.70 9.95 -11.94
N ALA A 19 32.10 9.64 -13.18
CA ALA A 19 31.26 9.84 -14.35
C ALA A 19 30.02 8.93 -14.30
N GLU A 20 30.21 7.68 -13.91
CA GLU A 20 29.11 6.72 -13.73
C GLU A 20 28.15 7.18 -12.63
N PHE A 21 28.66 7.66 -11.49
CA PHE A 21 27.81 8.21 -10.43
C PHE A 21 26.97 9.38 -10.89
N ALA A 22 27.55 10.30 -11.66
CA ALA A 22 26.81 11.46 -12.18
C ALA A 22 25.63 11.02 -13.06
N LEU A 23 25.85 10.00 -13.89
CA LEU A 23 24.80 9.44 -14.75
C LEU A 23 23.72 8.73 -13.93
N ILE A 24 24.12 7.91 -12.96
CA ILE A 24 23.20 7.16 -12.10
C ILE A 24 22.33 8.14 -11.29
N LYS A 25 22.92 9.18 -10.71
CA LYS A 25 22.19 10.21 -9.97
C LYS A 25 21.14 10.90 -10.84
N ARG A 26 21.50 11.28 -12.06
CA ARG A 26 20.57 11.87 -13.01
C ARG A 26 19.43 10.95 -13.35
N ASN A 27 19.73 9.67 -13.58
CA ASN A 27 18.71 8.68 -13.92
C ASN A 27 17.69 8.49 -12.78
N VAL A 28 18.16 8.43 -11.53
CA VAL A 28 17.26 8.32 -10.37
C VAL A 28 16.37 9.56 -10.26
N GLU A 29 16.95 10.76 -10.37
CA GLU A 29 16.20 12.02 -10.28
C GLU A 29 15.19 12.17 -11.42
N ALA A 30 15.47 11.61 -12.58
CA ALA A 30 14.57 11.64 -13.74
C ALA A 30 13.39 10.68 -13.62
N GLN A 31 13.42 9.76 -12.67
CA GLN A 31 12.34 8.77 -12.46
C GLN A 31 11.18 9.38 -11.67
N ARG A 32 10.32 10.13 -12.34
CA ARG A 32 9.15 10.77 -11.71
C ARG A 32 8.17 9.76 -11.12
N GLY A 33 8.11 8.56 -11.67
CA GLY A 33 7.28 7.48 -11.17
C GLY A 33 7.62 7.04 -9.75
N LEU A 34 8.85 7.24 -9.31
CA LEU A 34 9.27 6.86 -7.95
C LEU A 34 8.56 7.69 -6.88
N GLU A 35 8.41 8.99 -7.10
CA GLU A 35 7.70 9.86 -6.16
C GLU A 35 6.22 9.49 -6.09
N THR A 36 5.58 9.29 -7.24
CA THR A 36 4.18 8.84 -7.31
C THR A 36 4.01 7.51 -6.60
N LEU A 37 4.89 6.55 -6.86
CA LEU A 37 4.85 5.23 -6.22
C LEU A 37 5.06 5.33 -4.70
N ALA A 38 6.01 6.15 -4.27
CA ALA A 38 6.25 6.37 -2.84
C ALA A 38 5.01 6.94 -2.14
N ASN A 39 4.32 7.89 -2.77
CA ASN A 39 3.09 8.46 -2.24
C ASN A 39 1.96 7.42 -2.15
N LEU A 40 1.80 6.59 -3.18
CA LEU A 40 0.81 5.51 -3.20
C LEU A 40 1.10 4.47 -2.11
N LEU A 41 2.35 4.03 -2.01
CA LEU A 41 2.76 3.05 -1.00
C LEU A 41 2.64 3.63 0.41
N GLY A 42 3.00 4.91 0.60
CA GLY A 42 2.85 5.58 1.89
C GLY A 42 1.39 5.71 2.33
N THR A 43 0.51 6.00 1.39
CA THR A 43 -0.93 6.07 1.68
C THR A 43 -1.50 4.70 2.01
N ALA A 44 -1.17 3.66 1.25
CA ALA A 44 -1.61 2.30 1.50
C ALA A 44 -0.92 1.67 2.72
N GLY A 45 0.26 2.13 3.10
CA GLY A 45 1.08 1.57 4.17
C GLY A 45 0.61 1.87 5.59
N ASN A 46 -0.56 2.43 5.76
CA ASN A 46 -1.21 2.59 7.07
C ASN A 46 -2.14 1.39 7.30
N LEU A 47 -2.07 0.78 8.47
CA LEU A 47 -2.82 -0.44 8.76
C LEU A 47 -4.34 -0.27 8.58
N GLN A 48 -4.91 0.84 9.06
CA GLN A 48 -6.35 1.05 8.92
C GLN A 48 -6.75 1.23 7.45
N ARG A 49 -5.98 1.99 6.70
CA ARG A 49 -6.22 2.15 5.26
C ARG A 49 -6.06 0.84 4.50
N LEU A 50 -5.06 0.04 4.86
CA LEU A 50 -4.86 -1.26 4.24
C LEU A 50 -6.04 -2.21 4.54
N LYS A 51 -6.57 -2.18 5.76
CA LYS A 51 -7.78 -2.93 6.12
C LYS A 51 -8.99 -2.48 5.30
N ILE A 52 -9.13 -1.18 5.05
CA ILE A 52 -10.18 -0.66 4.17
C ILE A 52 -10.04 -1.23 2.76
N LEU A 53 -8.82 -1.20 2.21
CA LEU A 53 -8.57 -1.76 0.88
C LEU A 53 -8.88 -3.25 0.81
N TYR A 54 -8.51 -4.00 1.84
CA TYR A 54 -8.85 -5.42 1.93
C TYR A 54 -10.36 -5.66 1.94
N LEU A 55 -11.11 -4.89 2.72
CA LEU A 55 -12.57 -5.00 2.77
C LEU A 55 -13.22 -4.66 1.44
N LEU A 56 -12.73 -3.63 0.75
CA LEU A 56 -13.23 -3.27 -0.58
C LEU A 56 -12.84 -4.32 -1.63
N HIS A 57 -11.70 -4.95 -1.47
CA HIS A 57 -11.32 -6.09 -2.30
C HIS A 57 -12.29 -7.28 -2.09
N ALA A 58 -12.60 -7.61 -0.84
CA ALA A 58 -13.42 -8.76 -0.50
C ALA A 58 -14.91 -8.56 -0.84
N HIS A 59 -15.43 -7.37 -0.60
CA HIS A 59 -16.86 -7.07 -0.71
C HIS A 59 -17.24 -6.20 -1.91
N LYS A 60 -16.24 -5.76 -2.69
CA LYS A 60 -16.36 -4.93 -3.89
C LYS A 60 -16.78 -3.49 -3.61
N GLU A 61 -17.79 -3.25 -2.78
CA GLU A 61 -18.30 -1.93 -2.48
C GLU A 61 -18.84 -1.91 -1.06
N MET A 62 -18.49 -0.86 -0.30
CA MET A 62 -18.98 -0.67 1.07
C MET A 62 -19.20 0.82 1.34
N CYS A 63 -20.19 1.14 2.16
CA CYS A 63 -20.40 2.52 2.62
C CYS A 63 -19.50 2.85 3.82
N VAL A 64 -19.35 4.15 4.12
CA VAL A 64 -18.52 4.63 5.23
C VAL A 64 -18.96 4.03 6.56
N CYS A 65 -20.27 3.97 6.81
CA CYS A 65 -20.82 3.45 8.06
C CYS A 65 -20.44 1.97 8.28
N ASP A 66 -20.49 1.17 7.23
CA ASP A 66 -20.12 -0.24 7.30
C ASP A 66 -18.63 -0.42 7.57
N LEU A 67 -17.80 0.36 6.89
CA LEU A 67 -16.35 0.34 7.11
C LEU A 67 -16.00 0.77 8.54
N ALA A 68 -16.63 1.83 9.02
CA ALA A 68 -16.41 2.32 10.38
C ALA A 68 -16.83 1.26 11.42
N GLU A 69 -17.94 0.60 11.21
CA GLU A 69 -18.44 -0.45 12.12
C GLU A 69 -17.47 -1.64 12.16
N VAL A 70 -17.07 -2.15 11.01
CA VAL A 70 -16.15 -3.31 10.92
C VAL A 70 -14.81 -3.01 11.58
N LEU A 71 -14.29 -1.79 11.39
CA LEU A 71 -12.96 -1.41 11.89
C LEU A 71 -12.97 -0.76 13.26
N ALA A 72 -14.15 -0.62 13.88
CA ALA A 72 -14.33 0.06 15.17
C ALA A 72 -13.77 1.49 15.14
N LEU A 73 -14.02 2.20 14.04
CA LEU A 73 -13.64 3.60 13.86
C LEU A 73 -14.86 4.49 13.98
N THR A 74 -14.62 5.78 14.27
CA THR A 74 -15.66 6.79 14.09
C THR A 74 -15.92 7.01 12.60
N ASP A 75 -17.09 7.47 12.24
CA ASP A 75 -17.41 7.84 10.86
C ASP A 75 -16.44 8.91 10.33
N SER A 76 -16.07 9.84 11.21
CA SER A 76 -15.11 10.89 10.88
C SER A 76 -13.72 10.32 10.54
N ALA A 77 -13.22 9.39 11.35
CA ALA A 77 -11.93 8.74 11.12
C ALA A 77 -11.93 7.92 9.83
N ALA A 78 -12.99 7.13 9.61
CA ALA A 78 -13.15 6.36 8.38
C ALA A 78 -13.19 7.27 7.16
N SER A 79 -13.95 8.37 7.23
CA SER A 79 -14.04 9.35 6.15
C SER A 79 -12.70 9.99 5.83
N GLN A 80 -11.87 10.28 6.84
CA GLN A 80 -10.52 10.84 6.64
C GLN A 80 -9.60 9.87 5.93
N HIS A 81 -9.63 8.60 6.30
CA HIS A 81 -8.85 7.55 5.62
C HIS A 81 -9.30 7.39 4.17
N LEU A 82 -10.60 7.37 3.94
CA LEU A 82 -11.16 7.25 2.58
C LEU A 82 -10.81 8.45 1.71
N ARG A 83 -10.80 9.66 2.28
CA ARG A 83 -10.38 10.87 1.57
C ARG A 83 -8.96 10.77 1.07
N LYS A 84 -8.03 10.32 1.94
CA LYS A 84 -6.62 10.14 1.55
C LYS A 84 -6.47 9.11 0.43
N LEU A 85 -7.19 8.01 0.51
CA LEU A 85 -7.20 6.98 -0.53
C LEU A 85 -7.79 7.51 -1.84
N LYS A 86 -8.85 8.30 -1.77
CA LYS A 86 -9.50 8.90 -2.93
C LYS A 86 -8.60 9.94 -3.60
N ASP A 87 -7.91 10.77 -2.81
CA ASP A 87 -6.98 11.79 -3.31
C ASP A 87 -5.84 11.16 -4.11
N GLN A 88 -5.43 9.95 -3.76
CA GLN A 88 -4.40 9.18 -4.49
C GLN A 88 -4.99 8.29 -5.60
N ASN A 89 -6.27 8.42 -5.89
CA ASN A 89 -6.96 7.64 -6.92
C ASN A 89 -6.89 6.12 -6.69
N ILE A 90 -6.87 5.71 -5.42
CA ILE A 90 -6.86 4.30 -5.03
C ILE A 90 -8.30 3.79 -4.88
N VAL A 91 -9.18 4.65 -4.35
CA VAL A 91 -10.61 4.36 -4.25
C VAL A 91 -11.42 5.44 -4.96
N LYS A 92 -12.64 5.07 -5.31
CA LYS A 92 -13.64 5.98 -5.87
C LYS A 92 -14.93 5.87 -5.07
N SER A 93 -15.78 6.86 -5.18
CA SER A 93 -17.07 6.88 -4.49
C SER A 93 -18.21 7.06 -5.48
N ARG A 94 -19.36 6.51 -5.11
CA ARG A 94 -20.63 6.80 -5.79
C ARG A 94 -21.70 7.06 -4.76
N ARG A 95 -22.61 7.95 -5.08
CA ARG A 95 -23.73 8.29 -4.21
C ARG A 95 -24.99 7.56 -4.67
N LYS A 96 -25.69 6.95 -3.72
CA LYS A 96 -27.01 6.37 -3.94
C LYS A 96 -27.93 6.86 -2.83
N GLY A 97 -28.81 7.81 -3.16
CA GLY A 97 -29.64 8.49 -2.16
C GLY A 97 -28.74 9.30 -1.22
N GLN A 98 -28.81 9.04 0.07
CA GLN A 98 -28.00 9.70 1.10
C GLN A 98 -26.75 8.89 1.46
N THR A 99 -26.57 7.73 0.84
CA THR A 99 -25.48 6.83 1.17
C THR A 99 -24.37 6.95 0.13
N ILE A 100 -23.12 7.05 0.61
CA ILE A 100 -21.93 7.09 -0.24
C ILE A 100 -21.22 5.74 -0.14
N TYR A 101 -21.03 5.09 -1.27
CA TYR A 101 -20.34 3.81 -1.39
C TYR A 101 -18.95 4.02 -1.95
N TYR A 102 -17.99 3.28 -1.44
CA TYR A 102 -16.62 3.29 -1.90
C TYR A 102 -16.25 1.95 -2.53
N SER A 103 -15.41 2.01 -3.55
CA SER A 103 -14.88 0.84 -4.23
C SER A 103 -13.47 1.13 -4.71
N LEU A 104 -12.71 0.08 -5.04
CA LEU A 104 -11.36 0.24 -5.57
C LEU A 104 -11.40 0.78 -6.99
N VAL A 105 -10.50 1.70 -7.30
CA VAL A 105 -10.25 2.13 -8.68
C VAL A 105 -9.49 1.01 -9.38
N SER A 106 -9.89 0.68 -10.62
CA SER A 106 -9.19 -0.32 -11.41
C SER A 106 -7.96 0.31 -12.06
N ASN A 107 -6.80 0.07 -11.47
CA ASN A 107 -5.51 0.49 -12.02
C ASN A 107 -4.43 -0.52 -11.63
N ILE A 108 -3.20 -0.31 -12.13
CA ILE A 108 -2.10 -1.26 -11.91
C ILE A 108 -1.72 -1.36 -10.43
N PHE A 109 -1.80 -0.26 -9.69
CA PHE A 109 -1.47 -0.24 -8.27
C PHE A 109 -2.47 -1.09 -7.46
N THR A 110 -3.77 -0.85 -7.64
CA THR A 110 -4.82 -1.61 -6.95
C THR A 110 -4.81 -3.07 -7.36
N SER A 111 -4.56 -3.37 -8.63
CA SER A 111 -4.42 -4.74 -9.11
C SER A 111 -3.29 -5.48 -8.40
N ASN A 112 -2.14 -4.85 -8.21
CA ASN A 112 -1.01 -5.43 -7.50
C ASN A 112 -1.31 -5.62 -6.01
N ILE A 113 -1.98 -4.68 -5.36
CA ILE A 113 -2.40 -4.81 -3.97
C ILE A 113 -3.38 -5.98 -3.81
N GLU A 114 -4.34 -6.10 -4.71
CA GLU A 114 -5.29 -7.21 -4.71
C GLU A 114 -4.60 -8.57 -4.88
N ASP A 115 -3.59 -8.65 -5.74
CA ASP A 115 -2.78 -9.85 -5.89
C ASP A 115 -2.05 -10.21 -4.59
N MET A 116 -1.52 -9.23 -3.89
CA MET A 116 -0.90 -9.45 -2.57
C MET A 116 -1.91 -9.97 -1.54
N PHE A 117 -3.13 -9.46 -1.54
CA PHE A 117 -4.18 -9.95 -0.64
C PHE A 117 -4.50 -11.42 -0.91
N ARG A 118 -4.57 -11.82 -2.18
CA ARG A 118 -4.82 -13.23 -2.55
C ARG A 118 -3.69 -14.15 -2.10
N MET A 119 -2.45 -13.69 -2.20
CA MET A 119 -1.28 -14.44 -1.73
C MET A 119 -1.31 -14.62 -0.21
N ASP A 120 -1.66 -13.57 0.52
CA ASP A 120 -1.75 -13.62 1.97
C ASP A 120 -2.90 -14.49 2.46
N GLU A 121 -4.03 -14.49 1.77
CA GLU A 121 -5.15 -15.37 2.07
C GLU A 121 -4.73 -16.84 2.03
N THR A 122 -4.00 -17.24 1.00
CA THR A 122 -3.48 -18.60 0.88
C THR A 122 -2.50 -18.94 1.99
N LYS A 123 -1.57 -18.04 2.30
CA LYS A 123 -0.60 -18.21 3.38
C LYS A 123 -1.24 -18.18 4.75
N ALA A 124 -2.19 -17.29 4.98
CA ALA A 124 -2.90 -17.17 6.24
C ALA A 124 -3.73 -18.42 6.53
N GLN A 125 -4.40 -18.98 5.53
CA GLN A 125 -5.13 -20.23 5.67
C GLN A 125 -4.20 -21.36 6.06
N HIS A 126 -3.01 -21.43 5.48
CA HIS A 126 -2.01 -22.43 5.80
C HIS A 126 -1.48 -22.26 7.22
N ALA A 127 -1.12 -21.03 7.60
CA ALA A 127 -0.64 -20.70 8.93
C ALA A 127 -1.72 -20.93 10.01
N PHE A 128 -2.96 -20.59 9.71
CA PHE A 128 -4.10 -20.78 10.60
C PHE A 128 -4.36 -22.26 10.85
N ALA A 129 -4.30 -23.09 9.83
CA ALA A 129 -4.44 -24.54 9.95
C ALA A 129 -3.34 -25.15 10.82
N ILE A 130 -2.11 -24.65 10.76
CA ILE A 130 -0.99 -25.08 11.59
C ILE A 130 -1.20 -24.68 13.05
N ASN A 131 -1.65 -23.46 13.30
CA ASN A 131 -1.89 -22.96 14.67
C ASN A 131 -3.05 -23.66 15.37
N GLN A 132 -4.03 -24.14 14.65
CA GLN A 132 -5.14 -24.91 15.22
C GLN A 132 -4.74 -26.31 15.68
N ARG A 133 -3.58 -26.81 15.28
CA ARG A 133 -3.06 -28.11 15.65
C ARG A 133 -2.19 -28.08 16.90
N SER A 134 -1.89 -26.89 17.41
CA SER A 134 -1.14 -26.72 18.67
C SER A 134 -2.10 -26.40 19.84
#